data_c678a674ea2da58c1f16f5e814569ef1
#
_entry.id   c678a674ea2da58c1f16f5e814569ef1
#
_cell.length_a   1.000
_cell.length_b   1.000
_cell.length_c   1.000
_cell.angle_alpha   90.00
_cell.angle_beta   90.00
_cell.angle_gamma   90.00
#
_symmetry.space_group_name_H-M   'P 1'
#
loop_
_entity.id
_entity.type
_entity.pdbx_description
1 polymer ?
#
loop_
_entity_poly.entity_id
_entity_poly.type
_entity_poly.pdbx_seq_one_letter_code
_entity_poly.pdbx_strand_id
1 'polypeptide(L)'
;VKLAIPLSLRSEVLDISLAQVIKRCRDRVVSPWLLHHVTSSGKVKAGDQVGENSLSVSFKLAVDSTNLSIERGKTMPTFHEQRSLSERLYEAQGINTQQLLGHSSEKMTAQYHTIGVSIG
;
A
#
# COMPACT_ATOMS: atom_id res chain seq x y z
N VAL A 1 1.11 16.72 5.42
CA VAL A 1 1.63 15.95 6.56
C VAL A 1 2.95 15.31 6.15
N LYS A 2 3.98 15.53 6.96
CA LYS A 2 5.28 14.89 6.76
C LYS A 2 5.38 13.70 7.71
N LEU A 3 5.72 12.54 7.16
CA LEU A 3 5.93 11.33 7.92
C LEU A 3 7.39 10.89 7.81
N ALA A 4 7.95 10.46 8.92
CA ALA A 4 9.25 9.81 8.94
C ALA A 4 9.04 8.36 9.35
N ILE A 5 9.22 7.45 8.40
CA ILE A 5 9.03 6.01 8.63
C ILE A 5 10.41 5.35 8.60
N PRO A 6 10.80 4.62 9.66
CA PRO A 6 12.11 3.97 9.67
C PRO A 6 12.20 2.89 8.60
N LEU A 7 13.32 2.81 7.92
CA LEU A 7 13.56 1.78 6.88
C LEU A 7 13.60 0.36 7.46
N SER A 8 13.83 0.26 8.77
CA SER A 8 13.82 -1.02 9.49
C SER A 8 12.41 -1.55 9.79
N LEU A 9 11.38 -0.73 9.53
CA LEU A 9 10.00 -1.19 9.70
C LEU A 9 9.80 -2.50 8.95
N ARG A 10 9.31 -3.52 9.65
CA ARG A 10 9.17 -4.86 9.09
C ARG A 10 7.76 -5.38 9.28
N SER A 11 7.19 -5.95 8.24
CA SER A 11 5.95 -6.71 8.33
C SER A 11 6.29 -8.15 8.70
N GLU A 12 5.83 -8.62 9.86
CA GLU A 12 6.03 -10.00 10.29
C GLU A 12 5.30 -10.99 9.39
N VAL A 13 4.11 -10.61 8.94
CA VAL A 13 3.29 -11.45 8.08
C VAL A 13 3.95 -11.68 6.72
N LEU A 14 4.50 -10.62 6.13
CA LEU A 14 5.16 -10.70 4.82
C LEU A 14 6.64 -11.04 4.91
N ASP A 15 7.20 -10.96 6.11
CA ASP A 15 8.62 -11.21 6.37
C ASP A 15 9.53 -10.32 5.51
N ILE A 16 9.19 -9.03 5.41
CA ILE A 16 9.91 -8.06 4.59
C ILE A 16 9.99 -6.71 5.29
N SER A 17 11.14 -6.04 5.16
CA SER A 17 11.33 -4.69 5.68
C SER A 17 11.01 -3.63 4.62
N LEU A 18 10.77 -2.39 5.08
CA LEU A 18 10.57 -1.27 4.17
C LEU A 18 11.78 -1.05 3.27
N ALA A 19 13.00 -1.19 3.80
CA ALA A 19 14.21 -1.09 2.99
C ALA A 19 14.22 -2.09 1.84
N GLN A 20 13.79 -3.33 2.10
CA GLN A 20 13.70 -4.37 1.08
C GLN A 20 12.64 -4.04 0.01
N VAL A 21 11.50 -3.49 0.42
CA VAL A 21 10.46 -3.06 -0.51
C VAL A 21 10.99 -1.95 -1.42
N ILE A 22 11.66 -0.95 -0.85
CA ILE A 22 12.24 0.15 -1.61
C ILE A 22 13.26 -0.38 -2.62
N LYS A 23 14.07 -1.35 -2.22
CA LYS A 23 15.05 -1.98 -3.11
C LYS A 23 14.36 -2.66 -4.29
N ARG A 24 13.22 -3.29 -4.08
CA ARG A 24 12.44 -3.92 -5.15
C ARG A 24 11.86 -2.92 -6.15
N CYS A 25 11.68 -1.66 -5.73
CA CYS A 25 11.17 -0.61 -6.62
C CYS A 25 12.24 -0.07 -7.57
N ARG A 26 13.51 -0.45 -7.39
CA ARG A 26 14.58 0.00 -8.27
C ARG A 26 14.53 -0.72 -9.60
N ASP A 27 14.75 0.04 -10.66
CA ASP A 27 14.83 -0.46 -12.02
C ASP A 27 15.87 0.36 -12.82
N ARG A 28 15.85 0.23 -14.14
CA ARG A 28 16.80 0.94 -15.02
C ARG A 28 16.42 2.39 -15.30
N VAL A 29 15.25 2.80 -14.87
CA VAL A 29 14.74 4.15 -15.14
C VAL A 29 15.18 5.09 -14.01
N VAL A 30 15.82 6.19 -14.37
CA VAL A 30 16.17 7.24 -13.40
C VAL A 30 14.94 8.09 -13.15
N SER A 31 14.51 8.19 -11.88
CA SER A 31 13.33 8.95 -11.50
C SER A 31 13.45 9.46 -10.07
N PRO A 32 12.96 10.66 -9.77
CA PRO A 32 12.83 11.14 -8.39
C PRO A 32 11.69 10.46 -7.63
N TRP A 33 10.85 9.68 -8.32
CA TRP A 33 9.70 9.02 -7.74
C TRP A 33 9.99 7.54 -7.49
N LEU A 34 9.63 7.06 -6.30
CA LEU A 34 9.82 5.64 -5.96
C LEU A 34 8.98 4.75 -6.88
N LEU A 35 7.71 5.11 -7.06
CA LEU A 35 6.82 4.45 -8.00
C LEU A 35 6.70 5.33 -9.24
N HIS A 36 7.15 4.82 -10.37
CA HIS A 36 7.25 5.57 -11.61
C HIS A 36 6.99 4.68 -12.82
N HIS A 37 6.68 5.29 -13.94
CA HIS A 37 6.51 4.57 -15.20
C HIS A 37 7.85 4.10 -15.75
N VAL A 38 7.90 2.87 -16.26
CA VAL A 38 9.11 2.30 -16.87
C VAL A 38 9.13 2.40 -18.38
N THR A 39 7.98 2.69 -18.99
CA THR A 39 7.84 2.85 -20.45
C THR A 39 7.16 4.17 -20.77
N SER A 40 7.48 4.72 -21.94
CA SER A 40 6.83 5.93 -22.43
C SER A 40 5.62 5.55 -23.29
N SER A 41 4.48 6.19 -23.05
CA SER A 41 3.24 5.95 -23.81
C SER A 41 2.38 7.21 -23.80
N GLY A 42 2.00 7.70 -24.96
CA GLY A 42 1.22 8.92 -25.08
C GLY A 42 1.93 10.12 -24.46
N LYS A 43 1.28 10.78 -23.50
CA LYS A 43 1.84 11.92 -22.76
C LYS A 43 2.73 11.51 -21.59
N VAL A 44 2.75 10.23 -21.25
CA VAL A 44 3.51 9.70 -20.12
C VAL A 44 4.90 9.30 -20.60
N LYS A 45 5.91 9.71 -19.86
CA LYS A 45 7.32 9.36 -20.13
C LYS A 45 7.85 8.43 -19.06
N ALA A 46 8.78 7.56 -19.44
CA ALA A 46 9.48 6.74 -18.48
C ALA A 46 10.13 7.62 -17.40
N GLY A 47 9.91 7.29 -16.14
CA GLY A 47 10.34 8.07 -14.99
C GLY A 47 9.28 9.01 -14.42
N ASP A 48 8.16 9.20 -15.11
CA ASP A 48 7.06 10.02 -14.59
C ASP A 48 6.40 9.34 -13.39
N GLN A 49 5.86 10.17 -12.50
CA GLN A 49 5.13 9.69 -11.33
C GLN A 49 3.90 8.88 -11.74
N VAL A 50 3.69 7.76 -11.06
CA VAL A 50 2.45 6.97 -11.22
C VAL A 50 1.33 7.67 -10.44
N GLY A 51 0.21 7.96 -11.11
CA GLY A 51 -0.95 8.57 -10.48
C GLY A 51 -1.77 7.58 -9.65
N GLU A 52 -2.59 8.11 -8.76
CA GLU A 52 -3.45 7.31 -7.88
C GLU A 52 -4.35 6.35 -8.63
N ASN A 53 -4.99 6.83 -9.71
CA ASN A 53 -5.87 5.99 -10.52
C ASN A 53 -5.11 4.83 -11.16
N SER A 54 -3.89 5.08 -11.63
CA SER A 54 -3.04 4.04 -12.22
C SER A 54 -2.66 2.98 -11.18
N LEU A 55 -2.38 3.38 -9.95
CA LEU A 55 -2.08 2.45 -8.85
C LEU A 55 -3.28 1.55 -8.55
N SER A 56 -4.48 2.14 -8.47
CA SER A 56 -5.70 1.39 -8.20
C SER A 56 -6.02 0.38 -9.30
N VAL A 57 -5.88 0.80 -10.55
CA VAL A 57 -6.10 -0.09 -11.72
C VAL A 57 -5.06 -1.22 -11.73
N SER A 58 -3.80 -0.90 -11.53
CA SER A 58 -2.72 -1.90 -11.50
C SER A 58 -2.91 -2.90 -10.36
N PHE A 59 -3.34 -2.43 -9.19
CA PHE A 59 -3.64 -3.31 -8.06
C PHE A 59 -4.76 -4.27 -8.40
N LYS A 60 -5.86 -3.77 -8.99
CA LYS A 60 -6.98 -4.61 -9.41
C LYS A 60 -6.55 -5.69 -10.40
N LEU A 61 -5.75 -5.31 -11.39
CA LEU A 61 -5.23 -6.27 -12.38
C LEU A 61 -4.35 -7.33 -11.70
N ALA A 62 -3.51 -6.92 -10.76
CA ALA A 62 -2.66 -7.85 -10.03
C ALA A 62 -3.49 -8.83 -9.18
N VAL A 63 -4.52 -8.36 -8.50
CA VAL A 63 -5.43 -9.21 -7.71
C VAL A 63 -6.16 -10.19 -8.62
N ASP A 64 -6.69 -9.71 -9.75
CA ASP A 64 -7.39 -10.57 -10.71
C ASP A 64 -6.46 -11.68 -11.26
N SER A 65 -5.19 -11.36 -11.45
CA SER A 65 -4.20 -12.33 -11.95
C SER A 65 -3.87 -13.45 -10.95
N THR A 66 -4.15 -13.25 -9.66
CA THR A 66 -3.88 -14.26 -8.62
C THR A 66 -4.93 -15.36 -8.58
N ASN A 67 -6.04 -15.21 -9.29
CA ASN A 67 -7.19 -16.12 -9.24
C ASN A 67 -7.72 -16.31 -7.81
N LEU A 68 -7.65 -15.27 -7.01
CA LEU A 68 -8.10 -15.29 -5.63
C LEU A 68 -9.58 -15.59 -5.54
N SER A 69 -9.95 -16.61 -4.74
CA SER A 69 -11.35 -16.94 -4.46
C SER A 69 -11.92 -16.01 -3.41
N ILE A 70 -13.10 -15.46 -3.69
CA ILE A 70 -13.80 -14.54 -2.80
C ILE A 70 -15.02 -15.24 -2.21
N GLU A 71 -15.23 -15.09 -0.89
CA GLU A 71 -16.42 -15.59 -0.26
C GLU A 71 -17.68 -14.95 -0.87
N ARG A 72 -18.74 -15.76 -0.95
CA ARG A 72 -20.03 -15.31 -1.46
C ARG A 72 -20.52 -14.09 -0.67
N GLY A 73 -20.91 -13.04 -1.40
CA GLY A 73 -21.39 -11.81 -0.79
C GLY A 73 -20.32 -10.78 -0.46
N LYS A 74 -19.04 -11.10 -0.68
CA LYS A 74 -17.92 -10.17 -0.51
C LYS A 74 -17.40 -9.70 -1.86
N THR A 75 -16.78 -8.52 -1.86
CA THR A 75 -16.14 -7.95 -3.06
C THR A 75 -14.64 -8.18 -3.05
N MET A 76 -14.01 -8.09 -4.23
CA MET A 76 -12.55 -8.12 -4.34
C MET A 76 -11.90 -7.00 -3.53
N PRO A 77 -10.74 -7.24 -2.90
CA PRO A 77 -10.03 -6.18 -2.19
C PRO A 77 -9.59 -5.07 -3.15
N THR A 78 -9.64 -3.84 -2.67
CA THR A 78 -9.20 -2.66 -3.42
C THR A 78 -7.86 -2.17 -2.90
N PHE A 79 -7.18 -1.34 -3.71
CA PHE A 79 -5.92 -0.72 -3.28
C PHE A 79 -6.09 0.11 -2.01
N HIS A 80 -7.16 0.89 -1.93
CA HIS A 80 -7.42 1.75 -0.77
C HIS A 80 -7.60 0.94 0.53
N GLU A 81 -8.19 -0.24 0.45
CA GLU A 81 -8.41 -1.12 1.61
C GLU A 81 -7.10 -1.63 2.22
N GLN A 82 -5.99 -1.57 1.48
CA GLN A 82 -4.68 -1.98 1.99
C GLN A 82 -4.23 -1.12 3.18
N ARG A 83 -4.71 0.11 3.25
CA ARG A 83 -4.43 0.99 4.38
C ARG A 83 -4.99 0.42 5.69
N SER A 84 -6.24 -0.03 5.67
CA SER A 84 -6.89 -0.66 6.85
C SER A 84 -6.23 -1.98 7.21
N LEU A 85 -5.89 -2.79 6.22
CA LEU A 85 -5.18 -4.05 6.44
C LEU A 85 -3.81 -3.81 7.10
N SER A 86 -3.05 -2.87 6.57
CA SER A 86 -1.74 -2.51 7.12
C SER A 86 -1.85 -2.05 8.57
N GLU A 87 -2.86 -1.24 8.87
CA GLU A 87 -3.11 -0.74 10.21
C GLU A 87 -3.33 -1.89 11.19
N ARG A 88 -4.16 -2.86 10.84
CA ARG A 88 -4.42 -4.03 11.70
C ARG A 88 -3.18 -4.89 11.88
N LEU A 89 -2.44 -5.15 10.82
CA LEU A 89 -1.26 -6.01 10.86
C LEU A 89 -0.14 -5.39 11.70
N TYR A 90 0.12 -4.10 11.53
CA TYR A 90 1.17 -3.42 12.29
C TYR A 90 0.78 -3.19 13.75
N GLU A 91 -0.48 -2.95 14.03
CA GLU A 91 -0.95 -2.86 15.41
C GLU A 91 -0.78 -4.18 16.14
N ALA A 92 -1.05 -5.29 15.48
CA ALA A 92 -0.81 -6.62 16.05
C ALA A 92 0.67 -6.84 16.39
N GLN A 93 1.59 -6.14 15.74
CA GLN A 93 3.02 -6.16 16.04
C GLN A 93 3.42 -5.18 17.14
N GLY A 94 2.47 -4.42 17.71
CA GLY A 94 2.73 -3.42 18.74
C GLY A 94 3.21 -2.07 18.21
N ILE A 95 3.05 -1.79 16.94
CA ILE A 95 3.46 -0.53 16.32
C ILE A 95 2.37 0.52 16.49
N ASN A 96 2.77 1.78 16.75
CA ASN A 96 1.83 2.90 16.82
C ASN A 96 1.32 3.23 15.42
N THR A 97 0.13 2.74 15.09
CA THR A 97 -0.46 2.90 13.75
C THR A 97 -0.96 4.31 13.49
N GLN A 98 -1.27 5.08 14.51
CA GLN A 98 -1.65 6.49 14.35
C GLN A 98 -0.47 7.28 13.75
N GLN A 99 0.73 7.09 14.25
CA GLN A 99 1.93 7.71 13.70
C GLN A 99 2.25 7.16 12.31
N LEU A 100 2.17 5.85 12.14
CA LEU A 100 2.50 5.20 10.88
C LEU A 100 1.63 5.66 9.72
N LEU A 101 0.33 5.78 9.95
CA LEU A 101 -0.64 6.15 8.92
C LEU A 101 -0.82 7.66 8.78
N GLY A 102 -0.22 8.45 9.67
CA GLY A 102 -0.34 9.91 9.64
C GLY A 102 -1.71 10.42 10.05
N HIS A 103 -2.44 9.67 10.86
CA HIS A 103 -3.74 10.10 11.39
C HIS A 103 -3.55 11.29 12.33
N SER A 104 -4.44 12.27 12.22
CA SER A 104 -4.41 13.45 13.09
C SER A 104 -4.96 13.17 14.49
N SER A 105 -5.66 12.08 14.69
CA SER A 105 -6.27 11.73 15.97
C SER A 105 -6.47 10.22 16.11
N GLU A 106 -6.54 9.74 17.36
CA GLU A 106 -6.86 8.35 17.68
C GLU A 106 -8.24 7.92 17.16
N LYS A 107 -9.16 8.88 17.09
CA LYS A 107 -10.49 8.62 16.58
C LYS A 107 -10.46 8.12 15.13
N MET A 108 -9.61 8.70 14.29
CA MET A 108 -9.45 8.24 12.92
C MET A 108 -8.89 6.82 12.86
N THR A 109 -7.92 6.50 13.71
CA THR A 109 -7.35 5.15 13.81
C THR A 109 -8.43 4.15 14.23
N ALA A 110 -9.26 4.50 15.21
CA ALA A 110 -10.38 3.65 15.65
C ALA A 110 -11.37 3.40 14.52
N GLN A 111 -11.66 4.40 13.69
CA GLN A 111 -12.53 4.23 12.52
C GLN A 111 -11.95 3.22 11.52
N TYR A 112 -10.66 3.26 11.27
CA TYR A 112 -10.00 2.29 10.40
C TYR A 112 -10.06 0.88 10.96
N HIS A 113 -9.94 0.70 12.26
CA HIS A 113 -10.13 -0.60 12.91
C HIS A 113 -11.53 -1.16 12.63
N THR A 114 -12.55 -0.34 12.84
CA THR A 114 -13.94 -0.75 12.63
C THR A 114 -14.21 -1.11 11.17
N ILE A 115 -13.73 -0.29 10.25
CA ILE A 115 -13.87 -0.52 8.80
C ILE A 115 -13.05 -1.74 8.39
N GLY A 116 -11.85 -1.88 8.93
CA GLY A 116 -10.94 -2.97 8.62
C GLY A 116 -11.52 -4.35 8.87
N VAL A 117 -12.38 -4.50 9.86
CA VAL A 117 -13.05 -5.78 10.17
C VAL A 117 -13.95 -6.22 9.02
N SER A 118 -14.57 -5.29 8.30
CA SER A 118 -15.48 -5.60 7.19
C SER A 118 -14.75 -5.84 5.86
N ILE A 119 -13.50 -5.47 5.75
CA ILE A 119 -12.71 -5.58 4.52
C ILE A 119 -12.19 -7.00 4.28
N GLY A 120 -12.26 -7.82 5.22
CA GLY A 120 -12.00 -9.23 5.05
C GLY A 120 -10.62 -9.69 5.07
#